data_083919c388fd4a0451ce09d2bc9ac0b1
#
_entry.id   083919c388fd4a0451ce09d2bc9ac0b1
#
_cell.length_a   1.000
_cell.length_b   1.000
_cell.length_c   1.000
_cell.angle_alpha   90.00
_cell.angle_beta   90.00
_cell.angle_gamma   90.00
#
_symmetry.space_group_name_H-M   'P 1'
#
loop_
_entity.id
_entity.type
_entity.pdbx_description
1 polymer ?
#
loop_
_entity_poly.entity_id
_entity_poly.type
_entity_poly.pdbx_seq_one_letter_code
_entity_poly.pdbx_strand_id
1 'polypeptide(L)'
;MGLCTKALINQVLCEETVTVSRLDRNVTIGTIPVPAGSELSGQTFVSVLDCTPLLKDGVLGLQISLFVQEELYLTTPQGARFPLEFGFRFQEFAPLTSCDQIVDFEEIVGELDCQITSVFGSNQLTLNADRTFDQRLEIMID
;
A
#
# COMPACT_ATOMS: atom_id res chain seq x y z
N MET A 1 4.42 -34.33 -28.69
CA MET A 1 4.35 -32.90 -28.90
C MET A 1 4.27 -32.10 -27.62
N GLY A 2 5.35 -31.55 -27.21
CA GLY A 2 5.41 -30.82 -26.00
C GLY A 2 5.12 -29.32 -26.10
N LEU A 3 4.93 -28.82 -27.32
CA LEU A 3 4.86 -27.37 -27.54
C LEU A 3 3.64 -26.71 -26.88
N CYS A 4 2.52 -27.39 -26.88
CA CYS A 4 1.29 -26.84 -26.36
C CYS A 4 1.18 -26.92 -24.83
N THR A 5 2.10 -27.62 -24.19
CA THR A 5 2.05 -27.79 -22.74
C THR A 5 2.87 -26.78 -21.97
N LYS A 6 3.65 -25.95 -22.67
CA LYS A 6 4.50 -24.95 -22.00
C LYS A 6 3.84 -23.61 -22.00
N ALA A 7 3.69 -23.04 -20.86
CA ALA A 7 3.48 -21.62 -20.66
C ALA A 7 2.31 -20.98 -21.40
N LEU A 8 1.50 -21.74 -22.10
CA LEU A 8 0.40 -21.18 -22.86
C LEU A 8 -0.87 -21.01 -22.02
N ILE A 9 -0.90 -21.64 -20.85
CA ILE A 9 -2.06 -21.61 -19.98
C ILE A 9 -1.62 -21.06 -18.64
N ASN A 10 -2.10 -19.89 -18.31
CA ASN A 10 -1.96 -19.32 -16.98
C ASN A 10 -3.23 -19.60 -16.21
N GLN A 11 -3.09 -20.24 -15.07
CA GLN A 11 -4.21 -20.56 -14.21
C GLN A 11 -4.21 -19.60 -13.02
N VAL A 12 -5.35 -18.95 -12.79
CA VAL A 12 -5.55 -18.12 -11.61
C VAL A 12 -5.93 -19.03 -10.45
N LEU A 13 -5.08 -19.09 -9.44
CA LEU A 13 -5.32 -19.90 -8.24
C LEU A 13 -6.02 -19.11 -7.15
N CYS A 14 -5.70 -17.84 -7.04
CA CYS A 14 -6.26 -16.96 -6.03
C CYS A 14 -6.52 -15.60 -6.64
N GLU A 15 -7.68 -15.04 -6.37
CA GLU A 15 -8.04 -13.71 -6.82
C GLU A 15 -8.82 -13.03 -5.71
N GLU A 16 -8.28 -11.95 -5.19
CA GLU A 16 -8.97 -11.20 -4.15
C GLU A 16 -8.46 -9.77 -4.02
N THR A 17 -9.24 -8.94 -3.35
CA THR A 17 -8.83 -7.60 -2.98
C THR A 17 -8.17 -7.65 -1.61
N VAL A 18 -6.97 -7.10 -1.53
CA VAL A 18 -6.22 -7.02 -0.28
C VAL A 18 -6.27 -5.59 0.23
N THR A 19 -6.57 -5.42 1.51
CA THR A 19 -6.55 -4.11 2.15
C THR A 19 -5.37 -4.03 3.11
N VAL A 20 -4.55 -3.00 2.94
CA VAL A 20 -3.43 -2.70 3.81
C VAL A 20 -3.72 -1.40 4.54
N SER A 21 -3.63 -1.43 5.87
CA SER A 21 -3.86 -0.26 6.71
C SER A 21 -2.59 0.11 7.44
N ARG A 22 -2.28 1.40 7.48
CA ARG A 22 -1.11 1.90 8.19
C ARG A 22 -1.47 3.18 8.93
N LEU A 23 -1.08 3.27 10.19
CA LEU A 23 -1.24 4.44 11.01
C LEU A 23 0.13 5.01 11.36
N ASP A 24 0.39 6.24 10.96
CA ASP A 24 1.58 6.97 11.33
C ASP A 24 1.18 8.13 12.24
N ARG A 25 1.80 8.22 13.40
CA ARG A 25 1.52 9.26 14.39
C ARG A 25 2.68 10.22 14.51
N ASN A 26 2.36 11.49 14.78
CA ASN A 26 3.33 12.53 15.05
C ASN A 26 4.38 12.67 13.94
N VAL A 27 3.91 12.64 12.69
CA VAL A 27 4.78 12.89 11.55
C VAL A 27 5.16 14.36 11.53
N THR A 28 6.44 14.66 11.51
CA THR A 28 6.95 16.01 11.61
C THR A 28 6.67 16.81 10.34
N ILE A 29 6.05 17.98 10.49
CA ILE A 29 5.83 18.90 9.37
C ILE A 29 7.11 19.67 9.02
N GLY A 30 8.01 19.82 9.99
CA GLY A 30 9.26 20.55 9.84
C GLY A 30 9.23 21.89 10.56
N THR A 31 9.91 22.89 10.00
CA THR A 31 10.05 24.21 10.63
C THR A 31 8.98 25.21 10.24
N ILE A 32 8.03 24.79 9.39
CA ILE A 32 6.96 25.67 8.95
C ILE A 32 6.03 26.01 10.12
N PRO A 33 5.68 27.30 10.33
CA PRO A 33 4.72 27.66 11.37
C PRO A 33 3.34 27.08 11.07
N VAL A 34 2.70 26.56 12.12
CA VAL A 34 1.35 25.99 12.02
C VAL A 34 0.44 26.77 12.96
N PRO A 35 -0.16 27.89 12.50
CA PRO A 35 -1.10 28.65 13.33
C PRO A 35 -2.35 27.82 13.64
N ALA A 36 -3.00 28.14 14.75
CA ALA A 36 -4.27 27.51 15.09
C ALA A 36 -5.29 27.76 13.97
N GLY A 37 -6.07 26.75 13.63
CA GLY A 37 -7.04 26.82 12.55
C GLY A 37 -6.48 26.48 11.16
N SER A 38 -5.21 26.09 11.08
CA SER A 38 -4.63 25.59 9.82
C SER A 38 -5.23 24.25 9.42
N GLU A 39 -5.24 23.99 8.12
CA GLU A 39 -5.77 22.75 7.56
C GLU A 39 -4.70 22.04 6.74
N LEU A 40 -4.69 20.72 6.82
CA LEU A 40 -3.81 19.86 6.04
C LEU A 40 -4.63 19.07 5.03
N SER A 41 -4.26 19.18 3.77
CA SER A 41 -4.96 18.47 2.68
C SER A 41 -3.95 18.08 1.61
N GLY A 42 -4.39 17.26 0.66
CA GLY A 42 -3.55 16.89 -0.46
C GLY A 42 -3.90 15.55 -1.06
N GLN A 43 -2.95 15.00 -1.79
CA GLN A 43 -3.12 13.75 -2.53
C GLN A 43 -2.08 12.74 -2.11
N THR A 44 -2.48 11.48 -2.12
CA THR A 44 -1.63 10.35 -1.81
C THR A 44 -1.60 9.40 -2.99
N PHE A 45 -0.41 9.10 -3.47
CA PHE A 45 -0.19 8.18 -4.58
C PHE A 45 0.51 6.93 -4.06
N VAL A 46 0.00 5.77 -4.46
CA VAL A 46 0.55 4.49 -4.02
C VAL A 46 0.95 3.68 -5.24
N SER A 47 2.14 3.12 -5.20
CA SER A 47 2.65 2.22 -6.22
C SER A 47 3.08 0.91 -5.60
N VAL A 48 2.83 -0.19 -6.31
CA VAL A 48 3.38 -1.49 -5.94
C VAL A 48 4.73 -1.63 -6.63
N LEU A 49 5.79 -1.77 -5.83
CA LEU A 49 7.14 -1.94 -6.36
C LEU A 49 7.43 -3.39 -6.65
N ASP A 50 6.88 -4.30 -5.83
CA ASP A 50 7.10 -5.73 -5.97
C ASP A 50 5.98 -6.48 -5.29
N CYS A 51 5.66 -7.66 -5.81
CA CYS A 51 4.67 -8.55 -5.25
C CYS A 51 5.13 -9.99 -5.48
N THR A 52 5.40 -10.71 -4.40
CA THR A 52 5.95 -12.06 -4.47
C THR A 52 5.08 -13.02 -3.67
N PRO A 53 4.61 -14.12 -4.29
CA PRO A 53 3.94 -15.17 -3.54
C PRO A 53 4.89 -15.80 -2.51
N LEU A 54 4.38 -16.01 -1.31
CA LEU A 54 5.18 -16.48 -0.19
C LEU A 54 4.32 -17.33 0.74
N LEU A 55 4.90 -18.43 1.22
CA LEU A 55 4.32 -19.18 2.32
C LEU A 55 4.94 -18.69 3.63
N LYS A 56 4.09 -18.25 4.53
CA LYS A 56 4.49 -17.80 5.86
C LYS A 56 3.67 -18.55 6.90
N ASP A 57 4.33 -19.32 7.75
CA ASP A 57 3.68 -20.15 8.76
C ASP A 57 2.60 -21.06 8.16
N GLY A 58 2.87 -21.61 6.98
CA GLY A 58 1.93 -22.48 6.28
C GLY A 58 0.80 -21.78 5.55
N VAL A 59 0.76 -20.46 5.56
CA VAL A 59 -0.27 -19.67 4.89
C VAL A 59 0.30 -19.05 3.62
N LEU A 60 -0.39 -19.30 2.50
CA LEU A 60 -0.04 -18.62 1.26
C LEU A 60 -0.51 -17.19 1.29
N GLY A 61 0.38 -16.29 0.95
CA GLY A 61 0.09 -14.88 0.85
C GLY A 61 1.00 -14.19 -0.14
N LEU A 62 0.92 -12.89 -0.15
CA LEU A 62 1.74 -12.04 -1.01
C LEU A 62 2.58 -11.11 -0.15
N GLN A 63 3.88 -11.14 -0.39
CA GLN A 63 4.79 -10.15 0.17
C GLN A 63 4.81 -8.96 -0.78
N ILE A 64 4.26 -7.85 -0.36
CA ILE A 64 4.05 -6.68 -1.20
C ILE A 64 4.94 -5.55 -0.72
N SER A 65 5.72 -4.99 -1.64
CA SER A 65 6.51 -3.79 -1.39
C SER A 65 5.80 -2.60 -2.00
N LEU A 66 5.58 -1.59 -1.20
CA LEU A 66 4.79 -0.42 -1.57
C LEU A 66 5.63 0.84 -1.47
N PHE A 67 5.38 1.77 -2.38
CA PHE A 67 5.89 3.13 -2.32
C PHE A 67 4.71 4.08 -2.20
N VAL A 68 4.76 4.96 -1.20
CA VAL A 68 3.73 5.97 -0.96
C VAL A 68 4.36 7.33 -1.16
N GLN A 69 3.76 8.13 -2.03
CA GLN A 69 4.14 9.51 -2.26
C GLN A 69 2.98 10.40 -1.88
N GLU A 70 3.25 11.38 -1.04
CA GLU A 70 2.23 12.30 -0.54
C GLU A 70 2.58 13.72 -0.96
N GLU A 71 1.65 14.36 -1.65
CA GLU A 71 1.73 15.78 -2.01
C GLU A 71 0.69 16.52 -1.19
N LEU A 72 1.12 17.08 -0.08
CA LEU A 72 0.23 17.72 0.89
C LEU A 72 0.40 19.24 0.85
N TYR A 73 -0.61 19.93 1.36
CA TYR A 73 -0.61 21.37 1.52
C TYR A 73 -1.10 21.74 2.89
N LEU A 74 -0.33 22.55 3.58
CA LEU A 74 -0.75 23.20 4.81
C LEU A 74 -1.33 24.56 4.45
N THR A 75 -2.60 24.79 4.74
CA THR A 75 -3.29 26.04 4.48
C THR A 75 -3.55 26.75 5.82
N THR A 76 -3.02 27.94 5.98
CA THR A 76 -3.22 28.73 7.19
C THR A 76 -4.56 29.47 7.13
N PRO A 77 -5.08 29.94 8.30
CA PRO A 77 -6.31 30.74 8.31
C PRO A 77 -6.23 32.03 7.48
N GLN A 78 -5.02 32.55 7.28
CA GLN A 78 -4.80 33.74 6.47
C GLN A 78 -4.73 33.44 4.97
N GLY A 79 -4.86 32.17 4.58
CA GLY A 79 -4.83 31.77 3.19
C GLY A 79 -3.45 31.41 2.64
N ALA A 80 -2.40 31.48 3.45
CA ALA A 80 -1.08 31.01 3.02
C ALA A 80 -1.08 29.49 2.85
N ARG A 81 -0.39 29.02 1.81
CA ARG A 81 -0.39 27.62 1.45
C ARG A 81 1.05 27.13 1.27
N PHE A 82 1.40 26.11 2.03
CA PHE A 82 2.75 25.55 2.03
C PHE A 82 2.74 24.12 1.52
N PRO A 83 3.50 23.80 0.46
CA PRO A 83 3.60 22.44 -0.02
C PRO A 83 4.47 21.59 0.89
N LEU A 84 4.04 20.34 1.10
CA LEU A 84 4.76 19.34 1.88
C LEU A 84 4.81 18.07 1.06
N GLU A 85 6.00 17.54 0.86
CA GLU A 85 6.17 16.30 0.12
C GLU A 85 6.80 15.23 1.00
N PHE A 86 6.18 14.06 1.02
CA PHE A 86 6.67 12.90 1.75
C PHE A 86 6.72 11.71 0.82
N GLY A 87 7.73 10.88 0.99
CA GLY A 87 7.84 9.62 0.27
C GLY A 87 8.41 8.56 1.18
N PHE A 88 7.80 7.38 1.19
CA PHE A 88 8.32 6.27 1.98
C PHE A 88 7.96 4.94 1.36
N ARG A 89 8.71 3.91 1.75
CA ARG A 89 8.52 2.53 1.32
C ARG A 89 8.25 1.67 2.52
N PHE A 90 7.41 0.66 2.33
CA PHE A 90 7.21 -0.36 3.35
C PHE A 90 6.77 -1.66 2.70
N GLN A 91 6.83 -2.74 3.47
CA GLN A 91 6.43 -4.06 3.04
C GLN A 91 5.33 -4.60 3.93
N GLU A 92 4.41 -5.32 3.32
CA GLU A 92 3.33 -6.00 4.01
C GLU A 92 3.18 -7.42 3.49
N PHE A 93 2.89 -8.33 4.38
CA PHE A 93 2.46 -9.67 4.03
C PHE A 93 0.94 -9.72 4.06
N ALA A 94 0.33 -10.07 2.93
CA ALA A 94 -1.11 -10.17 2.80
C ALA A 94 -1.50 -11.64 2.63
N PRO A 95 -2.08 -12.29 3.65
CA PRO A 95 -2.53 -13.66 3.51
C PRO A 95 -3.71 -13.72 2.54
N LEU A 96 -3.71 -14.76 1.71
CA LEU A 96 -4.78 -15.01 0.74
C LEU A 96 -5.76 -16.02 1.30
N THR A 97 -7.04 -15.75 1.15
CA THR A 97 -8.10 -16.59 1.67
C THR A 97 -8.94 -17.25 0.58
N SER A 98 -8.85 -16.77 -0.64
CA SER A 98 -9.65 -17.24 -1.78
C SER A 98 -8.94 -18.28 -2.65
N CYS A 99 -7.86 -18.84 -2.16
CA CYS A 99 -7.05 -19.78 -2.93
C CYS A 99 -7.68 -21.16 -3.05
N ASP A 100 -7.35 -21.83 -4.14
CA ASP A 100 -7.76 -23.22 -4.35
C ASP A 100 -7.10 -24.13 -3.31
N GLN A 101 -7.91 -24.75 -2.46
CA GLN A 101 -7.43 -25.56 -1.34
C GLN A 101 -6.85 -26.91 -1.73
N ILE A 102 -7.10 -27.36 -2.96
CA ILE A 102 -6.60 -28.66 -3.42
C ILE A 102 -5.15 -28.62 -3.90
N VAL A 103 -4.56 -27.43 -3.98
CA VAL A 103 -3.19 -27.24 -4.47
C VAL A 103 -2.23 -27.27 -3.29
N ASP A 104 -1.13 -28.02 -3.46
CA ASP A 104 -0.03 -28.01 -2.50
C ASP A 104 0.88 -26.81 -2.80
N PHE A 105 0.69 -25.75 -2.03
CA PHE A 105 1.44 -24.50 -2.26
C PHE A 105 2.92 -24.62 -1.90
N GLU A 106 3.29 -25.53 -1.01
CA GLU A 106 4.70 -25.72 -0.67
C GLU A 106 5.52 -26.19 -1.87
N GLU A 107 4.93 -26.99 -2.73
CA GLU A 107 5.61 -27.50 -3.90
C GLU A 107 5.70 -26.49 -5.05
N ILE A 108 4.72 -25.60 -5.17
CA ILE A 108 4.59 -24.74 -6.35
C ILE A 108 4.80 -23.25 -6.06
N VAL A 109 5.02 -22.85 -4.81
CA VAL A 109 5.10 -21.43 -4.47
C VAL A 109 6.15 -20.68 -5.29
N GLY A 110 7.26 -21.34 -5.64
CA GLY A 110 8.30 -20.75 -6.48
C GLY A 110 7.91 -20.57 -7.94
N GLU A 111 6.80 -21.18 -8.37
CA GLU A 111 6.29 -21.08 -9.74
C GLU A 111 5.10 -20.12 -9.84
N LEU A 112 4.65 -19.59 -8.72
CA LEU A 112 3.52 -18.68 -8.70
C LEU A 112 3.97 -17.25 -9.03
N ASP A 113 3.11 -16.55 -9.74
CA ASP A 113 3.29 -15.14 -10.05
C ASP A 113 2.16 -14.32 -9.45
N CYS A 114 2.49 -13.10 -9.06
CA CYS A 114 1.51 -12.13 -8.61
C CYS A 114 1.22 -11.14 -9.74
N GLN A 115 -0.06 -10.90 -10.00
CA GLN A 115 -0.50 -9.85 -10.90
C GLN A 115 -1.35 -8.85 -10.14
N ILE A 116 -0.99 -7.58 -10.26
CA ILE A 116 -1.74 -6.48 -9.66
C ILE A 116 -2.53 -5.79 -10.77
N THR A 117 -3.84 -5.71 -10.63
CA THR A 117 -4.69 -5.06 -11.62
C THR A 117 -5.02 -3.62 -11.27
N SER A 118 -5.08 -3.31 -9.99
CA SER A 118 -5.30 -1.93 -9.56
C SER A 118 -4.79 -1.71 -8.15
N VAL A 119 -4.40 -0.46 -7.87
CA VAL A 119 -3.99 -0.02 -6.54
C VAL A 119 -4.69 1.30 -6.26
N PHE A 120 -5.35 1.38 -5.13
CA PHE A 120 -6.03 2.60 -4.70
C PHE A 120 -5.66 2.91 -3.26
N GLY A 121 -5.19 4.13 -3.01
CA GLY A 121 -4.85 4.60 -1.67
C GLY A 121 -5.74 5.74 -1.23
N SER A 122 -6.15 5.73 0.02
CA SER A 122 -6.81 6.84 0.66
C SER A 122 -6.09 7.18 1.96
N ASN A 123 -6.16 8.44 2.36
CA ASN A 123 -5.43 8.91 3.52
C ASN A 123 -6.31 9.85 4.34
N GLN A 124 -6.40 9.60 5.64
CA GLN A 124 -7.03 10.50 6.59
C GLN A 124 -5.95 11.22 7.37
N LEU A 125 -5.99 12.54 7.33
CA LEU A 125 -4.99 13.40 7.93
C LEU A 125 -5.58 14.13 9.13
N THR A 126 -4.85 14.13 10.24
CA THR A 126 -5.22 14.87 11.45
C THR A 126 -4.05 15.73 11.88
N LEU A 127 -4.24 17.04 11.84
CA LEU A 127 -3.21 17.97 12.24
C LEU A 127 -3.15 18.09 13.76
N ASN A 128 -1.95 17.95 14.32
CA ASN A 128 -1.69 18.06 15.75
C ASN A 128 -1.19 19.46 16.11
N ALA A 129 -1.26 19.80 17.40
CA ALA A 129 -0.88 21.13 17.86
C ALA A 129 0.64 21.39 17.90
N ASP A 130 1.46 20.35 17.80
CA ASP A 130 2.91 20.41 17.98
C ASP A 130 3.71 20.37 16.68
N ARG A 131 3.12 20.85 15.58
CA ARG A 131 3.70 20.81 14.24
C ARG A 131 3.91 19.39 13.71
N THR A 132 3.04 18.50 14.14
CA THR A 132 3.00 17.13 13.61
C THR A 132 1.62 16.83 13.09
N PHE A 133 1.49 15.73 12.38
CA PHE A 133 0.20 15.21 11.96
C PHE A 133 0.15 13.71 12.10
N ASP A 134 -1.05 13.20 12.24
CA ASP A 134 -1.31 11.77 12.17
C ASP A 134 -1.93 11.46 10.83
N GLN A 135 -1.60 10.30 10.29
CA GLN A 135 -2.25 9.83 9.07
C GLN A 135 -2.68 8.38 9.22
N ARG A 136 -3.85 8.09 8.67
CA ARG A 136 -4.33 6.72 8.51
C ARG A 136 -4.42 6.43 7.03
N LEU A 137 -3.56 5.57 6.57
CA LEU A 137 -3.47 5.18 5.18
C LEU A 137 -4.19 3.86 4.99
N GLU A 138 -5.08 3.81 4.01
CA GLU A 138 -5.74 2.58 3.58
C GLU A 138 -5.45 2.35 2.10
N ILE A 139 -4.95 1.17 1.78
CA ILE A 139 -4.55 0.81 0.44
C ILE A 139 -5.33 -0.44 0.04
N MET A 140 -6.04 -0.35 -1.07
CA MET A 140 -6.75 -1.49 -1.66
C MET A 140 -6.00 -1.94 -2.89
N ILE A 141 -5.71 -3.23 -2.97
CA ILE A 141 -4.91 -3.83 -4.04
C ILE A 141 -5.69 -5.00 -4.63
N ASP A 142 -5.96 -4.94 -5.91
CA ASP A 142 -6.60 -6.01 -6.66
C ASP A 142 -5.59 -6.80 -7.51
#